data_9ec2b6919e3d49e59df8229a0e4aa416
#
_entry.id   9ec2b6919e3d49e59df8229a0e4aa416
#
_cell.length_a   1.000
_cell.length_b   1.000
_cell.length_c   1.000
_cell.angle_alpha   90.00
_cell.angle_beta   90.00
_cell.angle_gamma   90.00
#
_symmetry.space_group_name_H-M   'P 1'
#
loop_
_entity.id
_entity.type
_entity.pdbx_description
1 polymer ?
#
loop_
_entity_poly.entity_id
_entity_poly.type
_entity_poly.pdbx_seq_one_letter_code
_entity_poly.pdbx_strand_id
1 'polypeptide(L)'
;MCVPCRSPMACTVCWTASHRREQHAGRDAGSVRLLAATKTRDVGEIMAAIDAGVRMIGENRPQEVMAKAEGLMARCEERGFTLGVADDAGASTIAGEHIPFHLIGQLQSNKIGKVLPVVNTIESVDSLDLAEKISRRAVARGITVGVLLEVNESGEASNPAAIPRMPSASRKNRYIGRT
;
A
#
# COMPACT_ATOMS: atom_id res chain seq x y z
N MET A 1 12.32 10.48 4.72
CA MET A 1 12.64 9.05 4.78
C MET A 1 12.65 8.62 6.23
N CYS A 2 11.71 7.80 6.64
CA CYS A 2 11.71 7.26 8.00
C CYS A 2 12.79 6.17 8.11
N VAL A 3 13.65 6.26 9.10
CA VAL A 3 14.63 5.22 9.42
C VAL A 3 13.87 3.91 9.67
N PRO A 4 14.33 2.74 9.21
CA PRO A 4 13.63 1.49 9.44
C PRO A 4 13.39 1.30 10.94
N CYS A 5 12.12 1.12 11.32
CA CYS A 5 11.74 0.86 12.70
C CYS A 5 12.46 -0.40 13.19
N ARG A 6 13.50 -0.23 13.99
CA ARG A 6 14.26 -1.33 14.59
C ARG A 6 13.68 -1.81 15.92
N SER A 7 12.61 -1.16 16.40
CA SER A 7 11.91 -1.54 17.63
C SER A 7 10.49 -1.00 17.66
N PRO A 8 9.57 -1.59 18.46
CA PRO A 8 8.21 -1.08 18.68
C PRO A 8 8.19 0.38 19.13
N MET A 9 9.17 0.81 19.94
CA MET A 9 9.29 2.20 20.40
C MET A 9 9.51 3.19 19.25
N ALA A 10 10.24 2.80 18.20
CA ALA A 10 10.47 3.67 17.04
C ALA A 10 9.16 3.92 16.26
N CYS A 11 8.28 2.94 16.15
CA CYS A 11 6.96 3.09 15.53
C CYS A 11 6.08 4.06 16.32
N THR A 12 6.06 3.95 17.64
CA THR A 12 5.30 4.87 18.53
C THR A 12 5.78 6.31 18.40
N VAL A 13 7.10 6.52 18.31
CA VAL A 13 7.68 7.86 18.13
C VAL A 13 7.29 8.47 16.78
N CYS A 14 7.36 7.68 15.69
CA CYS A 14 6.94 8.14 14.37
C CYS A 14 5.44 8.50 14.34
N TRP A 15 4.60 7.69 14.95
CA TRP A 15 3.16 7.90 15.05
C TRP A 15 2.83 9.20 15.80
N THR A 16 3.41 9.39 16.98
CA THR A 16 3.21 10.60 17.80
C THR A 16 3.70 11.86 17.10
N ALA A 17 4.83 11.77 16.38
CA ALA A 17 5.35 12.89 15.61
C ALA A 17 4.46 13.26 14.44
N SER A 18 3.85 12.27 13.75
CA SER A 18 2.91 12.48 12.66
C SER A 18 1.66 13.23 13.14
N HIS A 19 1.03 12.75 14.20
CA HIS A 19 -0.16 13.38 14.78
C HIS A 19 0.08 14.83 15.24
N ARG A 20 1.22 15.09 15.86
CA ARG A 20 1.58 16.45 16.26
C ARG A 20 1.70 17.39 15.05
N ARG A 21 2.25 16.90 13.94
CA ARG A 21 2.39 17.67 12.70
C ARG A 21 1.08 17.91 11.99
N GLU A 22 0.15 16.95 12.01
CA GLU A 22 -1.22 17.15 11.52
C GLU A 22 -1.88 18.35 12.20
N GLN A 23 -1.85 18.36 13.53
CA GLN A 23 -2.42 19.46 14.33
C GLN A 23 -1.80 20.82 14.01
N HIS A 24 -0.46 20.89 13.94
CA HIS A 24 0.24 22.14 13.59
C HIS A 24 -0.06 22.62 12.15
N ALA A 25 -0.37 21.69 11.23
CA ALA A 25 -0.72 22.02 9.86
C ALA A 25 -2.22 22.33 9.67
N GLY A 26 -3.01 22.32 10.74
CA GLY A 26 -4.46 22.55 10.69
C GLY A 26 -5.20 21.46 9.92
N ARG A 27 -4.68 20.25 9.87
CA ARG A 27 -5.31 19.11 9.20
C ARG A 27 -6.19 18.34 10.17
N ASP A 28 -7.21 17.69 9.63
CA ASP A 28 -8.06 16.81 10.43
C ASP A 28 -7.25 15.67 11.04
N ALA A 29 -7.54 15.33 12.29
CA ALA A 29 -6.89 14.25 13.01
C ALA A 29 -7.07 12.92 12.25
N GLY A 30 -5.96 12.20 12.02
CA GLY A 30 -5.98 10.94 11.27
C GLY A 30 -6.03 11.10 9.74
N SER A 31 -5.93 12.33 9.21
CA SER A 31 -5.88 12.56 7.76
C SER A 31 -4.58 12.05 7.12
N VAL A 32 -3.52 11.87 7.92
CA VAL A 32 -2.24 11.30 7.48
C VAL A 32 -2.11 9.89 8.04
N ARG A 33 -1.92 8.93 7.15
CA ARG A 33 -1.70 7.53 7.52
C ARG A 33 -0.23 7.16 7.32
N LEU A 34 0.34 6.43 8.28
CA LEU A 34 1.70 5.93 8.20
C LEU A 34 1.72 4.59 7.49
N LEU A 35 2.40 4.52 6.34
CA LEU A 35 2.74 3.27 5.70
C LEU A 35 4.14 2.82 6.17
N ALA A 36 4.22 1.63 6.75
CA ALA A 36 5.48 1.03 7.15
C ALA A 36 6.05 0.17 6.02
N ALA A 37 7.21 0.56 5.48
CA ALA A 37 7.94 -0.25 4.51
C ALA A 37 8.58 -1.45 5.21
N THR A 38 8.11 -2.66 4.89
CA THR A 38 8.47 -3.92 5.57
C THR A 38 9.54 -4.74 4.84
N LYS A 39 10.13 -4.18 3.78
CA LYS A 39 11.25 -4.81 3.08
C LYS A 39 12.36 -5.20 4.07
N THR A 40 12.96 -6.37 3.87
CA THR A 40 13.99 -6.92 4.75
C THR A 40 13.56 -7.26 6.18
N ARG A 41 12.28 -7.19 6.50
CA ARG A 41 11.75 -7.59 7.81
C ARG A 41 11.08 -8.94 7.71
N ASP A 42 11.20 -9.74 8.78
CA ASP A 42 10.48 -10.99 8.89
C ASP A 42 9.04 -10.79 9.39
N VAL A 43 8.24 -11.85 9.34
CA VAL A 43 6.83 -11.81 9.75
C VAL A 43 6.69 -11.43 11.24
N GLY A 44 7.61 -11.88 12.10
CA GLY A 44 7.60 -11.55 13.53
C GLY A 44 7.82 -10.06 13.80
N GLU A 45 8.80 -9.47 13.12
CA GLU A 45 9.09 -8.02 13.20
C GLU A 45 7.92 -7.18 12.68
N ILE A 46 7.27 -7.63 11.59
CA ILE A 46 6.10 -6.95 11.03
C ILE A 46 4.93 -7.01 12.01
N MET A 47 4.66 -8.18 12.59
CA MET A 47 3.60 -8.34 13.59
C MET A 47 3.86 -7.50 14.84
N ALA A 48 5.11 -7.40 15.30
CA ALA A 48 5.45 -6.51 16.42
C ALA A 48 5.17 -5.02 16.09
N ALA A 49 5.37 -4.61 14.84
CA ALA A 49 5.02 -3.25 14.41
C ALA A 49 3.48 -3.05 14.37
N ILE A 50 2.73 -4.06 13.93
CA ILE A 50 1.26 -4.04 13.94
C ILE A 50 0.73 -3.97 15.38
N ASP A 51 1.29 -4.76 16.28
CA ASP A 51 0.96 -4.74 17.71
C ASP A 51 1.29 -3.37 18.35
N ALA A 52 2.31 -2.67 17.84
CA ALA A 52 2.67 -1.31 18.23
C ALA A 52 1.81 -0.21 17.56
N GLY A 53 0.78 -0.58 16.79
CA GLY A 53 -0.18 0.38 16.21
C GLY A 53 0.01 0.71 14.74
N VAL A 54 0.93 0.08 14.01
CA VAL A 54 1.00 0.21 12.55
C VAL A 54 -0.26 -0.40 11.93
N ARG A 55 -0.89 0.36 11.01
CA ARG A 55 -2.14 -0.02 10.37
C ARG A 55 -2.09 0.04 8.83
N MET A 56 -0.90 0.07 8.26
CA MET A 56 -0.67 -0.03 6.82
C MET A 56 0.77 -0.45 6.57
N ILE A 57 0.96 -1.48 5.76
CA ILE A 57 2.29 -2.03 5.46
C ILE A 57 2.54 -2.06 3.95
N GLY A 58 3.81 -2.05 3.56
CA GLY A 58 4.18 -2.07 2.14
C GLY A 58 5.48 -2.81 1.87
N GLU A 59 5.46 -3.61 0.79
CA GLU A 59 6.61 -4.37 0.31
C GLU A 59 7.12 -3.84 -1.04
N ASN A 60 8.43 -3.90 -1.22
CA ASN A 60 9.06 -3.47 -2.46
C ASN A 60 8.96 -4.51 -3.58
N ARG A 61 9.01 -5.79 -3.25
CA ARG A 61 9.17 -6.87 -4.23
C ARG A 61 7.99 -7.83 -4.20
N PRO A 62 7.40 -8.16 -5.35
CA PRO A 62 6.35 -9.18 -5.44
C PRO A 62 6.70 -10.51 -4.79
N GLN A 63 7.98 -10.89 -4.83
CA GLN A 63 8.46 -12.12 -4.20
C GLN A 63 8.39 -12.07 -2.68
N GLU A 64 8.70 -10.91 -2.07
CA GLU A 64 8.59 -10.71 -0.63
C GLU A 64 7.13 -10.68 -0.16
N VAL A 65 6.24 -10.07 -0.96
CA VAL A 65 4.79 -10.14 -0.73
C VAL A 65 4.36 -11.59 -0.62
N MET A 66 4.71 -12.41 -1.62
CA MET A 66 4.29 -13.83 -1.67
C MET A 66 4.89 -14.66 -0.53
N ALA A 67 6.16 -14.43 -0.21
CA ALA A 67 6.86 -15.19 0.83
C ALA A 67 6.31 -14.92 2.25
N LYS A 68 5.76 -13.72 2.49
CA LYS A 68 5.27 -13.29 3.80
C LYS A 68 3.76 -13.39 3.95
N ALA A 69 3.02 -13.42 2.84
CA ALA A 69 1.56 -13.29 2.81
C ALA A 69 0.86 -14.29 3.75
N GLU A 70 1.14 -15.57 3.60
CA GLU A 70 0.50 -16.64 4.38
C GLU A 70 0.74 -16.46 5.89
N GLY A 71 2.00 -16.25 6.28
CA GLY A 71 2.34 -16.05 7.68
C GLY A 71 1.79 -14.77 8.28
N LEU A 72 1.69 -13.69 7.50
CA LEU A 72 1.09 -12.44 7.94
C LEU A 72 -0.43 -12.56 8.06
N MET A 73 -1.10 -13.18 7.07
CA MET A 73 -2.55 -13.38 7.08
C MET A 73 -2.97 -14.20 8.31
N ALA A 74 -2.34 -15.36 8.55
CA ALA A 74 -2.65 -16.19 9.70
C ALA A 74 -2.49 -15.44 11.03
N ARG A 75 -1.38 -14.72 11.20
CA ARG A 75 -1.12 -13.98 12.44
C ARG A 75 -1.98 -12.73 12.62
N CYS A 76 -2.41 -12.10 11.53
CA CYS A 76 -3.39 -11.02 11.58
C CYS A 76 -4.76 -11.55 12.01
N GLU A 77 -5.19 -12.67 11.42
CA GLU A 77 -6.45 -13.33 11.77
C GLU A 77 -6.52 -13.74 13.25
N GLU A 78 -5.46 -14.30 13.80
CA GLU A 78 -5.33 -14.61 15.24
C GLU A 78 -5.57 -13.38 16.14
N ARG A 79 -5.36 -12.18 15.63
CA ARG A 79 -5.54 -10.90 16.33
C ARG A 79 -6.82 -10.17 15.97
N GLY A 80 -7.68 -10.77 15.14
CA GLY A 80 -8.92 -10.16 14.67
C GLY A 80 -8.72 -9.12 13.55
N PHE A 81 -7.55 -9.10 12.89
CA PHE A 81 -7.28 -8.25 11.74
C PHE A 81 -7.45 -9.00 10.43
N THR A 82 -7.93 -8.29 9.41
CA THR A 82 -7.83 -8.74 8.01
C THR A 82 -6.65 -8.04 7.32
N LEU A 83 -5.94 -8.73 6.43
CA LEU A 83 -4.78 -8.20 5.74
C LEU A 83 -5.02 -8.14 4.22
N GLY A 84 -4.67 -7.00 3.61
CA GLY A 84 -4.61 -6.87 2.15
C GLY A 84 -5.98 -6.71 1.49
N VAL A 85 -6.29 -7.57 0.51
CA VAL A 85 -7.56 -7.48 -0.23
C VAL A 85 -8.73 -7.73 0.72
N ALA A 86 -9.62 -6.75 0.84
CA ALA A 86 -10.90 -6.95 1.49
C ALA A 86 -11.89 -7.43 0.42
N ASP A 87 -12.65 -8.47 0.73
CA ASP A 87 -13.74 -8.90 -0.15
C ASP A 87 -14.77 -7.78 -0.30
N ASP A 88 -15.24 -7.56 -1.53
CA ASP A 88 -16.25 -6.53 -1.85
C ASP A 88 -17.58 -6.69 -1.07
N ALA A 89 -17.76 -7.80 -0.38
CA ALA A 89 -18.96 -8.15 0.38
C ALA A 89 -19.17 -7.34 1.67
N GLY A 90 -18.45 -6.29 1.86
CA GLY A 90 -18.63 -5.38 2.97
C GLY A 90 -17.31 -5.08 3.65
N ALA A 91 -16.72 -3.99 3.24
CA ALA A 91 -15.68 -3.38 4.04
C ALA A 91 -16.17 -3.39 5.49
N SER A 92 -15.55 -4.22 6.32
CA SER A 92 -15.70 -4.07 7.77
C SER A 92 -15.31 -2.65 8.08
N THR A 93 -16.31 -1.85 8.39
CA THR A 93 -16.17 -0.40 8.61
C THR A 93 -15.67 -0.11 10.01
N ILE A 94 -15.20 -1.12 10.71
CA ILE A 94 -14.63 -0.96 12.05
C ILE A 94 -13.18 -0.52 11.87
N ALA A 95 -12.95 0.75 12.11
CA ALA A 95 -11.60 1.34 12.09
C ALA A 95 -10.66 0.53 12.99
N GLY A 96 -9.69 -0.13 12.38
CA GLY A 96 -8.68 -0.92 13.08
C GLY A 96 -8.64 -2.41 12.75
N GLU A 97 -9.67 -2.98 12.14
CA GLU A 97 -9.73 -4.41 11.81
C GLU A 97 -9.07 -4.76 10.49
N HIS A 98 -8.94 -3.80 9.56
CA HIS A 98 -8.31 -4.03 8.26
C HIS A 98 -6.94 -3.36 8.16
N ILE A 99 -5.93 -4.14 7.77
CA ILE A 99 -4.56 -3.68 7.53
C ILE A 99 -4.29 -3.69 6.02
N PRO A 100 -4.28 -2.53 5.35
CA PRO A 100 -3.88 -2.44 3.96
C PRO A 100 -2.47 -2.95 3.73
N PHE A 101 -2.31 -3.78 2.68
CA PHE A 101 -1.02 -4.29 2.26
C PHE A 101 -0.71 -3.78 0.85
N HIS A 102 0.29 -2.91 0.73
CA HIS A 102 0.66 -2.23 -0.50
C HIS A 102 1.87 -2.89 -1.17
N LEU A 103 1.89 -2.91 -2.48
CA LEU A 103 3.12 -3.08 -3.25
C LEU A 103 3.63 -1.69 -3.61
N ILE A 104 4.77 -1.30 -3.00
CA ILE A 104 5.37 0.03 -3.15
C ILE A 104 6.53 0.07 -4.14
N GLY A 105 7.00 -1.07 -4.63
CA GLY A 105 8.05 -1.15 -5.65
C GLY A 105 7.52 -1.66 -6.98
N GLN A 106 8.35 -1.66 -8.00
CA GLN A 106 7.97 -1.95 -9.38
C GLN A 106 7.31 -3.32 -9.56
N LEU A 107 6.22 -3.34 -10.33
CA LEU A 107 5.47 -4.54 -10.67
C LEU A 107 5.69 -4.94 -12.12
N GLN A 108 6.31 -6.09 -12.31
CA GLN A 108 6.38 -6.72 -13.63
C GLN A 108 5.03 -7.34 -14.00
N SER A 109 4.61 -7.20 -15.26
CA SER A 109 3.32 -7.70 -15.76
C SER A 109 3.08 -9.20 -15.50
N ASN A 110 4.13 -10.03 -15.53
CA ASN A 110 4.05 -11.47 -15.27
C ASN A 110 3.82 -11.82 -13.79
N LYS A 111 3.95 -10.85 -12.88
CA LYS A 111 3.75 -11.04 -11.43
C LYS A 111 2.39 -10.55 -10.95
N ILE A 112 1.64 -9.80 -11.77
CA ILE A 112 0.34 -9.24 -11.39
C ILE A 112 -0.57 -10.31 -10.78
N GLY A 113 -0.77 -11.45 -11.47
CA GLY A 113 -1.66 -12.50 -11.00
C GLY A 113 -1.29 -13.14 -9.67
N LYS A 114 -0.04 -12.98 -9.24
CA LYS A 114 0.45 -13.51 -7.96
C LYS A 114 0.22 -12.55 -6.80
N VAL A 115 0.34 -11.23 -7.04
CA VAL A 115 0.21 -10.23 -5.97
C VAL A 115 -1.22 -9.78 -5.73
N LEU A 116 -2.06 -9.74 -6.76
CA LEU A 116 -3.45 -9.29 -6.66
C LEU A 116 -4.30 -9.99 -5.60
N PRO A 117 -4.10 -11.28 -5.28
CA PRO A 117 -4.85 -11.91 -4.19
C PRO A 117 -4.48 -11.41 -2.78
N VAL A 118 -3.39 -10.67 -2.67
CA VAL A 118 -2.79 -10.31 -1.38
C VAL A 118 -2.80 -8.79 -1.16
N VAL A 119 -2.37 -8.03 -2.18
CA VAL A 119 -2.22 -6.58 -2.04
C VAL A 119 -3.49 -5.84 -2.46
N ASN A 120 -3.89 -4.87 -1.67
CA ASN A 120 -5.03 -4.01 -1.99
C ASN A 120 -4.65 -2.73 -2.75
N THR A 121 -3.36 -2.38 -2.81
CA THR A 121 -2.89 -1.18 -3.52
C THR A 121 -1.52 -1.42 -4.16
N ILE A 122 -1.34 -0.92 -5.39
CA ILE A 122 -0.08 -0.92 -6.13
C ILE A 122 0.32 0.53 -6.37
N GLU A 123 1.46 0.97 -5.82
CA GLU A 123 1.86 2.38 -5.82
C GLU A 123 2.78 2.77 -6.98
N SER A 124 3.22 1.82 -7.77
CA SER A 124 4.26 1.99 -8.80
C SER A 124 3.77 1.66 -10.20
N VAL A 125 2.60 2.15 -10.57
CA VAL A 125 2.06 1.94 -11.92
C VAL A 125 2.62 3.01 -12.84
N ASP A 126 3.60 2.64 -13.65
CA ASP A 126 4.41 3.50 -14.50
C ASP A 126 3.88 3.65 -15.94
N SER A 127 2.87 2.86 -16.33
CA SER A 127 2.36 2.86 -17.70
C SER A 127 0.88 2.51 -17.78
N LEU A 128 0.21 2.99 -18.82
CA LEU A 128 -1.18 2.65 -19.12
C LEU A 128 -1.35 1.16 -19.42
N ASP A 129 -0.39 0.56 -20.13
CA ASP A 129 -0.39 -0.88 -20.44
C ASP A 129 -0.38 -1.72 -19.15
N LEU A 130 0.42 -1.33 -18.15
CA LEU A 130 0.44 -2.00 -16.85
C LEU A 130 -0.89 -1.79 -16.11
N ALA A 131 -1.44 -0.58 -16.12
CA ALA A 131 -2.73 -0.27 -15.50
C ALA A 131 -3.86 -1.11 -16.10
N GLU A 132 -3.92 -1.23 -17.43
CA GLU A 132 -4.92 -2.05 -18.13
C GLU A 132 -4.79 -3.53 -17.81
N LYS A 133 -3.55 -4.04 -17.73
CA LYS A 133 -3.29 -5.44 -17.35
C LYS A 133 -3.73 -5.74 -15.92
N ILE A 134 -3.50 -4.81 -14.99
CA ILE A 134 -3.97 -4.90 -13.61
C ILE A 134 -5.49 -4.91 -13.59
N SER A 135 -6.12 -3.94 -14.25
CA SER A 135 -7.59 -3.81 -14.32
C SER A 135 -8.26 -5.09 -14.84
N ARG A 136 -7.80 -5.60 -16.01
CA ARG A 136 -8.35 -6.84 -16.58
C ARG A 136 -8.26 -8.04 -15.62
N ARG A 137 -7.17 -8.16 -14.88
CA ARG A 137 -6.99 -9.25 -13.92
C ARG A 137 -7.77 -9.06 -12.64
N ALA A 138 -7.96 -7.83 -12.18
CA ALA A 138 -8.80 -7.50 -11.05
C ALA A 138 -10.28 -7.82 -11.35
N VAL A 139 -10.77 -7.36 -12.51
CA VAL A 139 -12.13 -7.67 -12.99
C VAL A 139 -12.37 -9.17 -13.10
N ALA A 140 -11.43 -9.92 -13.70
CA ALA A 140 -11.54 -11.37 -13.83
C ALA A 140 -11.58 -12.12 -12.48
N ARG A 141 -11.19 -11.46 -11.39
CA ARG A 141 -11.22 -12.00 -10.03
C ARG A 141 -12.35 -11.43 -9.17
N GLY A 142 -13.10 -10.46 -9.66
CA GLY A 142 -14.14 -9.76 -8.89
C GLY A 142 -13.59 -8.93 -7.72
N ILE A 143 -12.35 -8.43 -7.83
CA ILE A 143 -11.71 -7.65 -6.76
C ILE A 143 -11.45 -6.21 -7.20
N THR A 144 -11.47 -5.30 -6.23
CA THR A 144 -11.05 -3.91 -6.43
C THR A 144 -9.64 -3.72 -5.88
N VAL A 145 -8.76 -3.11 -6.69
CA VAL A 145 -7.38 -2.79 -6.30
C VAL A 145 -7.10 -1.30 -6.53
N GLY A 146 -6.52 -0.65 -5.53
CA GLY A 146 -6.04 0.72 -5.64
C GLY A 146 -4.76 0.81 -6.49
N VAL A 147 -4.63 1.85 -7.31
CA VAL A 147 -3.39 2.12 -8.04
C VAL A 147 -2.97 3.57 -7.88
N LEU A 148 -1.68 3.82 -7.69
CA LEU A 148 -1.06 5.12 -7.84
C LEU A 148 -0.25 5.15 -9.12
N LEU A 149 -0.52 6.16 -9.96
CA LEU A 149 0.21 6.36 -11.20
C LEU A 149 1.51 7.10 -10.92
N GLU A 150 2.61 6.53 -11.37
CA GLU A 150 3.92 7.16 -11.29
C GLU A 150 4.11 8.13 -12.45
N VAL A 151 4.37 9.40 -12.14
CA VAL A 151 4.56 10.47 -13.14
C VAL A 151 5.98 11.02 -13.01
N ASN A 152 6.73 11.00 -14.10
CA ASN A 152 8.05 11.61 -14.16
C ASN A 152 7.92 13.11 -14.39
N GLU A 153 7.93 13.91 -13.33
CA GLU A 153 7.88 15.38 -13.42
C GLU A 153 9.27 16.01 -13.61
N SER A 154 10.34 15.31 -13.21
CA SER A 154 11.72 15.82 -13.30
C SER A 154 12.29 15.74 -14.72
N GLY A 155 11.71 14.91 -15.58
CA GLY A 155 12.22 14.68 -16.94
C GLY A 155 13.54 13.90 -16.97
N GLU A 156 13.91 13.23 -15.87
CA GLU A 156 15.12 12.40 -15.83
C GLU A 156 14.96 11.20 -16.77
N ALA A 157 15.89 11.06 -17.71
CA ALA A 157 15.88 9.96 -18.68
C ALA A 157 16.10 8.56 -18.01
N SER A 158 16.62 8.53 -16.79
CA SER A 158 16.82 7.32 -16.01
C SER A 158 15.54 6.79 -15.34
N ASN A 159 14.48 7.61 -15.30
CA ASN A 159 13.19 7.20 -14.73
C ASN A 159 12.21 6.86 -15.88
N PRO A 160 11.93 5.56 -16.10
CA PRO A 160 11.07 5.13 -17.19
C PRO A 160 9.57 5.40 -16.98
N ALA A 161 9.18 6.08 -15.90
CA ALA A 161 7.80 6.45 -15.65
C ALA A 161 7.28 7.30 -16.82
N ALA A 162 6.61 6.66 -17.75
CA ALA A 162 6.28 7.19 -19.07
C ALA A 162 4.85 7.72 -19.17
N ILE A 163 4.25 8.18 -18.06
CA ILE A 163 3.00 8.92 -18.15
C ILE A 163 3.37 10.38 -18.40
N PRO A 164 3.12 10.93 -19.61
CA PRO A 164 3.41 12.32 -19.90
C PRO A 164 2.68 13.22 -18.91
N ARG A 165 3.34 14.32 -18.51
CA ARG A 165 2.76 15.35 -17.65
C ARG A 165 1.38 15.74 -18.17
N MET A 166 0.33 15.40 -17.46
CA MET A 166 -1.01 15.90 -17.78
C MET A 166 -1.05 17.41 -17.55
N PRO A 167 -1.70 18.20 -18.43
CA PRO A 167 -1.90 19.62 -18.21
C PRO A 167 -2.53 19.88 -16.84
N SER A 168 -2.17 20.96 -16.19
CA SER A 168 -2.47 21.33 -14.79
C SER A 168 -3.95 21.33 -14.36
N ALA A 169 -4.88 21.16 -15.30
CA ALA A 169 -6.32 21.14 -15.05
C ALA A 169 -6.86 19.80 -14.48
N SER A 170 -6.06 18.75 -14.36
CA SER A 170 -6.53 17.41 -13.98
C SER A 170 -5.82 16.81 -12.75
N ARG A 171 -5.47 17.63 -11.76
CA ARG A 171 -4.98 17.14 -10.46
C ARG A 171 -6.11 16.62 -9.55
N LYS A 172 -7.00 15.80 -10.07
CA LYS A 172 -7.92 15.04 -9.24
C LYS A 172 -7.40 13.61 -9.18
N ASN A 173 -6.99 13.16 -7.98
CA ASN A 173 -6.79 11.75 -7.67
C ASN A 173 -7.98 10.96 -8.22
N ARG A 174 -7.82 10.34 -9.39
CA ARG A 174 -8.82 9.41 -9.88
C ARG A 174 -8.44 8.04 -9.39
N TYR A 175 -9.10 7.62 -8.35
CA TYR A 175 -9.30 6.20 -8.11
C TYR A 175 -10.01 5.66 -9.35
N ILE A 176 -9.35 4.80 -10.13
CA ILE A 176 -10.01 4.04 -11.18
C ILE A 176 -10.69 2.87 -10.46
N GLY A 177 -11.88 3.14 -9.95
CA GLY A 177 -12.77 2.16 -9.41
C GLY A 177 -14.12 2.29 -10.07
N ARG A 178 -14.62 1.18 -10.57
CA ARG A 178 -15.94 0.85 -11.12
C ARG A 178 -16.19 1.19 -12.60
N THR A 179 -16.26 0.18 -13.38
CA THR A 179 -17.41 -0.14 -14.24
C THR A 179 -17.77 -1.58 -14.03
#